data_d955a3d635759cc867cb0d43d2fc8611
#
_entry.id   d955a3d635759cc867cb0d43d2fc8611
#
_cell.length_a   1.000
_cell.length_b   1.000
_cell.length_c   1.000
_cell.angle_alpha   90.00
_cell.angle_beta   90.00
_cell.angle_gamma   90.00
#
_symmetry.space_group_name_H-M   'P 1'
#
loop_
_entity.id
_entity.type
_entity.pdbx_description
1 polymer ?
#
loop_
_entity_poly.entity_id
_entity_poly.type
_entity_poly.pdbx_seq_one_letter_code
_entity_poly.pdbx_strand_id
1 'polypeptide(L)'
;MKKVLLDLSVLKHINCGLGQVAYNYGVYFSNYTFDDLEITLLLPKKYFGAFGSNVKYLESKEIYTILPCLIPQFDVWHSIHQLSRFSPSRKATKNILTIHDLNFLYEKEADKIFFDKYSYT
;
A
#
# COMPACT_ATOMS: atom_id res chain seq x y z
N MET A 1 -0.66 -10.35 19.09
CA MET A 1 -1.30 -9.40 18.15
C MET A 1 -0.46 -9.32 16.87
N LYS A 2 -1.09 -9.53 15.75
CA LYS A 2 -0.39 -9.43 14.46
C LYS A 2 -0.37 -8.01 13.95
N LYS A 3 0.76 -7.61 13.39
CA LYS A 3 0.95 -6.26 12.84
C LYS A 3 0.72 -6.30 11.34
N VAL A 4 -0.23 -5.49 10.88
CA VAL A 4 -0.60 -5.38 9.46
C VAL A 4 -0.28 -3.98 8.97
N LEU A 5 0.41 -3.90 7.85
CA LEU A 5 0.64 -2.62 7.19
C LEU A 5 -0.20 -2.53 5.93
N LEU A 6 -0.91 -1.43 5.78
CA LEU A 6 -1.60 -1.06 4.55
C LEU A 6 -0.77 0.01 3.84
N ASP A 7 -0.38 -0.26 2.62
CA ASP A 7 0.37 0.70 1.81
C ASP A 7 -0.60 1.69 1.15
N LEU A 8 -0.80 2.83 1.80
CA LEU A 8 -1.62 3.92 1.30
C LEU A 8 -0.77 5.05 0.73
N SER A 9 0.46 4.76 0.31
CA SER A 9 1.37 5.78 -0.22
C SER A 9 0.82 6.51 -1.45
N VAL A 10 -0.09 5.89 -2.17
CA VAL A 10 -0.74 6.52 -3.34
C VAL A 10 -1.64 7.70 -2.95
N LEU A 11 -1.90 7.91 -1.65
CA LEU A 11 -2.57 9.14 -1.17
C LEU A 11 -1.80 10.42 -1.54
N LYS A 12 -0.55 10.30 -1.90
CA LYS A 12 0.22 11.39 -2.50
C LYS A 12 -0.53 11.99 -3.70
N HIS A 13 -1.31 11.17 -4.39
CA HIS A 13 -2.10 11.57 -5.55
C HIS A 13 -3.59 11.38 -5.26
N ILE A 14 -4.10 12.10 -4.25
CA ILE A 14 -5.48 11.93 -3.77
C ILE A 14 -6.53 12.16 -4.86
N ASN A 15 -6.21 12.99 -5.86
CA ASN A 15 -7.16 13.33 -6.92
C ASN A 15 -7.29 12.25 -8.01
N CYS A 16 -6.46 11.22 -8.00
CA CYS A 16 -6.61 10.11 -8.95
C CYS A 16 -7.50 9.01 -8.36
N GLY A 17 -7.94 8.08 -9.23
CA GLY A 17 -8.82 7.00 -8.81
C GLY A 17 -8.21 6.12 -7.71
N LEU A 18 -6.93 5.77 -7.84
CA LEU A 18 -6.24 4.96 -6.82
C LEU A 18 -6.10 5.72 -5.49
N GLY A 19 -5.91 7.04 -5.55
CA GLY A 19 -5.88 7.87 -4.35
C GLY A 19 -7.20 7.82 -3.61
N GLN A 20 -8.32 7.87 -4.33
CA GLN A 20 -9.64 7.75 -3.72
C GLN A 20 -9.87 6.36 -3.13
N VAL A 21 -9.42 5.31 -3.81
CA VAL A 21 -9.49 3.95 -3.29
C VAL A 21 -8.68 3.84 -1.99
N ALA A 22 -7.46 4.39 -1.98
CA ALA A 22 -6.62 4.36 -0.79
C ALA A 22 -7.29 5.09 0.38
N TYR A 23 -7.89 6.24 0.12
CA TYR A 23 -8.62 6.99 1.14
C TYR A 23 -9.75 6.15 1.73
N ASN A 24 -10.51 5.48 0.87
CA ASN A 24 -11.62 4.62 1.32
C ASN A 24 -11.12 3.42 2.14
N TYR A 25 -9.98 2.84 1.79
CA TYR A 25 -9.36 1.80 2.62
C TYR A 25 -9.02 2.33 4.01
N GLY A 26 -8.44 3.53 4.08
CA GLY A 26 -8.12 4.16 5.36
C GLY A 26 -9.37 4.37 6.21
N VAL A 27 -10.43 4.90 5.61
CA VAL A 27 -11.70 5.10 6.31
C VAL A 27 -12.28 3.78 6.80
N TYR A 28 -12.29 2.76 5.95
CA TYR A 28 -12.83 1.46 6.30
C TYR A 28 -12.10 0.85 7.51
N PHE A 29 -10.77 0.77 7.43
CA PHE A 29 -10.00 0.11 8.48
C PHE A 29 -9.95 0.92 9.77
N SER A 30 -10.09 2.25 9.69
CA SER A 30 -10.12 3.09 10.89
C SER A 30 -11.43 3.03 11.66
N ASN A 31 -12.51 2.62 10.99
CA ASN A 31 -13.84 2.54 11.63
C ASN A 31 -14.07 1.23 12.38
N TYR A 32 -13.17 0.27 12.27
CA TYR A 32 -13.30 -1.02 12.93
C TYR A 32 -12.18 -1.23 13.93
N THR A 33 -12.52 -1.84 15.07
CA THR A 33 -11.54 -2.27 16.06
C THR A 33 -11.31 -3.77 15.90
N PHE A 34 -10.06 -4.16 15.74
CA PHE A 34 -9.68 -5.55 15.61
C PHE A 34 -8.97 -5.99 16.89
N ASP A 35 -9.47 -7.05 17.53
CA ASP A 35 -8.93 -7.49 18.82
C ASP A 35 -7.52 -8.07 18.71
N ASP A 36 -7.20 -8.68 17.57
CA ASP A 36 -5.95 -9.39 17.38
C ASP A 36 -5.07 -8.81 16.26
N LEU A 37 -5.43 -7.64 15.73
CA LEU A 37 -4.68 -6.98 14.66
C LEU A 37 -4.32 -5.55 15.05
N GLU A 38 -3.10 -5.18 14.75
CA GLU A 38 -2.63 -3.79 14.84
C GLU A 38 -2.43 -3.27 13.43
N ILE A 39 -3.23 -2.30 13.02
CA ILE A 39 -3.19 -1.75 11.66
C ILE A 39 -2.31 -0.51 11.65
N THR A 40 -1.34 -0.49 10.74
CA THR A 40 -0.50 0.68 10.47
C THR A 40 -0.71 1.12 9.02
N LEU A 41 -0.91 2.40 8.83
CA LEU A 41 -1.08 2.99 7.49
C LEU A 41 0.22 3.65 7.05
N LEU A 42 0.76 3.19 5.92
CA LEU A 42 1.92 3.82 5.28
C LEU A 42 1.39 4.89 4.33
N LEU A 43 1.66 6.16 4.65
CA LEU A 43 1.07 7.27 3.91
C LEU A 43 1.92 8.53 4.08
N PRO A 44 1.68 9.58 3.25
CA PRO A 44 2.37 10.85 3.43
C PRO A 44 2.08 11.46 4.80
N LYS A 45 3.07 12.13 5.38
CA LYS A 45 2.98 12.69 6.73
C LYS A 45 1.79 13.63 6.91
N LYS A 46 1.38 14.33 5.88
CA LYS A 46 0.23 15.25 5.95
C LYS A 46 -1.09 14.58 6.31
N TYR A 47 -1.16 13.25 6.17
CA TYR A 47 -2.35 12.48 6.52
C TYR A 47 -2.28 11.88 7.91
N PHE A 48 -1.24 12.16 8.68
CA PHE A 48 -1.14 11.65 10.06
C PHE A 48 -2.33 12.17 10.87
N GLY A 49 -3.03 11.24 11.51
CA GLY A 49 -4.22 11.54 12.28
C GLY A 49 -5.50 11.67 11.48
N ALA A 50 -5.44 11.68 10.15
CA ALA A 50 -6.61 11.88 9.30
C ALA A 50 -7.65 10.76 9.44
N PHE A 51 -7.23 9.56 9.84
CA PHE A 51 -8.10 8.39 9.97
C PHE A 51 -8.36 8.02 11.42
N GLY A 52 -8.08 8.92 12.36
CA GLY A 52 -8.39 8.72 13.77
C GLY A 52 -7.28 7.99 14.52
N SER A 53 -7.64 7.50 15.74
CA SER A 53 -6.68 6.91 16.67
C SER A 53 -6.71 5.38 16.72
N ASN A 54 -7.62 4.73 15.98
CA ASN A 54 -7.71 3.27 15.96
C ASN A 54 -6.60 2.61 15.14
N VAL A 55 -5.85 3.39 14.38
CA VAL A 55 -4.77 2.92 13.52
C VAL A 55 -3.50 3.68 13.83
N LYS A 56 -2.37 3.05 13.52
CA LYS A 56 -1.06 3.70 13.61
C LYS A 56 -0.67 4.26 12.26
N TYR A 57 0.31 5.16 12.26
CA TYR A 57 0.75 5.86 11.05
C TYR A 57 2.26 5.69 10.88
N LEU A 58 2.68 5.44 9.64
CA LEU A 58 4.08 5.38 9.26
C LEU A 58 4.25 6.26 8.02
N GLU A 59 5.20 7.19 8.08
CA GLU A 59 5.45 8.09 6.95
C GLU A 59 6.03 7.33 5.76
N SER A 60 5.49 7.58 4.56
CA SER A 60 6.00 7.00 3.32
C SER A 60 7.22 7.78 2.83
N LYS A 61 8.37 7.52 3.45
CA LYS A 61 9.61 8.22 3.14
C LYS A 61 10.27 7.66 1.89
N GLU A 62 10.85 8.53 1.08
CA GLU A 62 11.59 8.10 -0.12
C GLU A 62 12.75 7.16 0.22
N ILE A 63 13.38 7.35 1.38
CA ILE A 63 14.49 6.49 1.80
C ILE A 63 14.06 5.02 1.90
N TYR A 64 12.80 4.73 2.17
CA TYR A 64 12.31 3.35 2.26
C TYR A 64 12.27 2.66 0.90
N THR A 65 12.24 3.40 -0.21
CA THR A 65 12.29 2.80 -1.55
C THR A 65 13.71 2.37 -1.93
N ILE A 66 14.70 3.00 -1.31
CA ILE A 66 16.13 2.71 -1.54
C ILE A 66 16.64 1.70 -0.52
N LEU A 67 16.26 1.88 0.76
CA LEU A 67 16.69 1.05 1.87
C LEU A 67 15.46 0.47 2.60
N PRO A 68 14.80 -0.55 2.03
CA PRO A 68 13.63 -1.15 2.66
C PRO A 68 13.91 -1.71 4.04
N CYS A 69 15.18 -2.04 4.34
CA CYS A 69 15.56 -2.55 5.66
C CYS A 69 15.31 -1.57 6.80
N LEU A 70 15.10 -0.29 6.50
CA LEU A 70 14.75 0.70 7.51
C LEU A 70 13.28 0.67 7.91
N ILE A 71 12.44 -0.03 7.14
CA ILE A 71 11.02 -0.16 7.46
C ILE A 71 10.87 -1.15 8.62
N PRO A 72 10.05 -0.80 9.64
CA PRO A 72 9.76 -1.76 10.71
C PRO A 72 9.15 -3.06 10.16
N GLN A 73 9.33 -4.16 10.88
CA GLN A 73 8.79 -5.43 10.46
C GLN A 73 7.29 -5.51 10.75
N PHE A 74 6.55 -6.05 9.78
CA PHE A 74 5.12 -6.33 9.91
C PHE A 74 4.87 -7.80 9.57
N ASP A 75 3.81 -8.37 10.14
CA ASP A 75 3.44 -9.76 9.85
C ASP A 75 2.76 -9.87 8.49
N VAL A 76 1.97 -8.85 8.11
CA VAL A 76 1.29 -8.78 6.82
C VAL A 76 1.54 -7.41 6.20
N TRP A 77 1.85 -7.42 4.93
CA TRP A 77 2.02 -6.20 4.13
C TRP A 77 1.00 -6.21 3.01
N HIS A 78 0.06 -5.29 3.03
CA HIS A 78 -0.99 -5.21 2.02
C HIS A 78 -0.74 -4.02 1.09
N SER A 79 -0.34 -4.31 -0.15
CA SER A 79 -0.22 -3.32 -1.21
C SER A 79 -1.56 -3.20 -1.92
N ILE A 80 -2.16 -2.03 -1.87
CA ILE A 80 -3.50 -1.82 -2.42
C ILE A 80 -3.50 -1.57 -3.91
N HIS A 81 -2.34 -1.48 -4.53
CA HIS A 81 -2.24 -1.40 -5.99
C HIS A 81 -0.94 -2.05 -6.46
N GLN A 82 -0.94 -2.50 -7.70
CA GLN A 82 0.14 -3.32 -8.25
C GLN A 82 1.44 -2.55 -8.56
N LEU A 83 1.41 -1.23 -8.53
CA LEU A 83 2.57 -0.40 -8.90
C LEU A 83 3.18 0.32 -7.69
N SER A 84 2.95 -0.16 -6.48
CA SER A 84 3.54 0.46 -5.30
C SER A 84 5.06 0.37 -5.34
N ARG A 85 5.71 1.48 -4.94
CA ARG A 85 7.17 1.56 -4.84
C ARG A 85 7.70 1.00 -3.52
N PHE A 86 6.83 0.70 -2.58
CA PHE A 86 7.21 0.24 -1.25
C PHE A 86 7.05 -1.26 -1.14
N SER A 87 7.97 -1.89 -0.41
CA SER A 87 7.95 -3.32 -0.19
C SER A 87 8.41 -3.64 1.24
N PRO A 88 8.03 -4.80 1.79
CA PRO A 88 8.45 -5.15 3.15
C PRO A 88 9.95 -5.39 3.22
N SER A 89 10.52 -5.12 4.39
CA SER A 89 11.96 -5.26 4.62
C SER A 89 12.41 -6.70 4.85
N ARG A 90 11.50 -7.61 5.19
CA ARG A 90 11.86 -8.97 5.58
C ARG A 90 11.06 -10.02 4.80
N LYS A 91 11.76 -11.13 4.48
CA LYS A 91 11.17 -12.23 3.70
C LYS A 91 10.04 -12.96 4.43
N ALA A 92 10.01 -12.90 5.77
CA ALA A 92 8.98 -13.58 6.55
C ALA A 92 7.62 -12.88 6.50
N THR A 93 7.59 -11.62 6.06
CA THR A 93 6.34 -10.87 5.95
C THR A 93 5.48 -11.45 4.84
N LYS A 94 4.22 -11.71 5.14
CA LYS A 94 3.25 -12.14 4.14
C LYS A 94 2.78 -10.94 3.34
N ASN A 95 2.70 -11.11 2.02
CA ASN A 95 2.30 -10.04 1.11
C ASN A 95 0.92 -10.31 0.55
N ILE A 96 0.07 -9.27 0.58
CA ILE A 96 -1.21 -9.27 -0.11
C ILE A 96 -1.15 -8.14 -1.13
N LEU A 97 -1.46 -8.46 -2.38
CA LEU A 97 -1.49 -7.48 -3.46
C LEU A 97 -2.88 -7.39 -4.04
N THR A 98 -3.46 -6.20 -4.00
CA THR A 98 -4.73 -5.94 -4.65
C THR A 98 -4.48 -5.38 -6.05
N ILE A 99 -5.05 -6.04 -7.05
CA ILE A 99 -4.97 -5.61 -8.45
C ILE A 99 -6.31 -4.98 -8.80
N HIS A 100 -6.31 -3.66 -9.04
CA HIS A 100 -7.54 -2.91 -9.30
C HIS A 100 -7.92 -2.89 -10.77
N ASP A 101 -6.93 -2.91 -11.65
CA ASP A 101 -7.17 -2.62 -13.06
C ASP A 101 -6.26 -3.48 -13.92
N LEU A 102 -6.88 -4.31 -14.74
CA LEU A 102 -6.19 -5.14 -15.71
C LEU A 102 -6.30 -4.59 -17.13
N ASN A 103 -6.75 -3.35 -17.29
CA ASN A 103 -6.93 -2.75 -18.62
C ASN A 103 -5.63 -2.72 -19.41
N PHE A 104 -4.49 -2.67 -18.75
CA PHE A 104 -3.21 -2.74 -19.44
C PHE A 104 -3.03 -4.03 -20.24
N LEU A 105 -3.78 -5.09 -19.92
CA LEU A 105 -3.76 -6.35 -20.66
C LEU A 105 -4.46 -6.24 -22.02
N TYR A 106 -5.34 -5.26 -22.16
CA TYR A 106 -6.20 -5.09 -23.33
C TYR A 106 -5.89 -3.80 -24.10
N GLU A 107 -4.87 -3.08 -23.68
CA GLU A 107 -4.50 -1.84 -24.32
C GLU A 107 -3.74 -2.10 -25.63
N LYS A 108 -3.52 -1.01 -26.40
CA LYS A 108 -2.94 -1.03 -27.73
C LYS A 108 -1.54 -1.69 -27.73
N GLU A 109 -1.07 -2.07 -28.92
CA GLU A 109 0.22 -2.74 -29.04
C GLU A 109 1.38 -1.98 -28.40
N ALA A 110 1.33 -0.65 -28.38
CA ALA A 110 2.35 0.12 -27.69
C ALA A 110 2.46 -0.26 -26.21
N ASP A 111 1.37 -0.68 -25.61
CA ASP A 111 1.33 -1.07 -24.22
C ASP A 111 1.60 -2.56 -24.00
N LYS A 112 1.70 -3.32 -25.07
CA LYS A 112 2.06 -4.72 -25.00
C LYS A 112 3.43 -4.92 -24.37
N ILE A 113 4.35 -4.01 -24.63
CA ILE A 113 5.68 -4.05 -24.02
C ILE A 113 5.56 -3.91 -22.51
N PHE A 114 4.69 -3.01 -22.05
CA PHE A 114 4.42 -2.85 -20.63
C PHE A 114 3.84 -4.13 -20.04
N PHE A 115 2.87 -4.73 -20.68
CA PHE A 115 2.26 -5.98 -20.25
C PHE A 115 3.31 -7.09 -20.18
N ASP A 116 4.11 -7.27 -21.24
CA ASP A 116 5.14 -8.30 -21.28
C ASP A 116 6.15 -8.14 -20.15
N LYS A 117 6.48 -6.89 -19.80
CA LYS A 117 7.39 -6.59 -18.70
C LYS A 117 6.81 -7.05 -17.35
N TYR A 118 5.52 -6.88 -17.13
CA TYR A 118 4.90 -7.18 -15.84
C TYR A 118 4.36 -8.61 -15.73
N SER A 119 4.14 -9.28 -16.85
CA SER A 119 3.62 -10.65 -16.83
C SER A 119 4.64 -11.67 -16.34
N TYR A 120 5.92 -11.32 -16.32
CA TYR A 120 7.01 -12.20 -15.88
C TYR A 120 7.48 -11.91 -14.45
N THR A 121 6.83 -11.01 -13.76
CA THR A 121 7.19 -10.68 -12.37
C THR A 121 6.24 -11.31 -11.33
#